data_94761bfdaa6be80d915be0589675e753
#
_entry.id   94761bfdaa6be80d915be0589675e753
#
_cell.length_a   1.000
_cell.length_b   1.000
_cell.length_c   1.000
_cell.angle_alpha   90.00
_cell.angle_beta   90.00
_cell.angle_gamma   90.00
#
_symmetry.space_group_name_H-M   'P 1'
#
loop_
_entity.id
_entity.type
_entity.pdbx_description
1 polymer ?
#
loop_
_entity_poly.entity_id
_entity_poly.type
_entity_poly.pdbx_seq_one_letter_code
_entity_poly.pdbx_strand_id
1 'polypeptide(L)'
;CLITILPKQKENDTKVTVSPKTKYLAKGKSFYVTATVTGSSNKKVKWTSSKKSVATVTSGGKVKAKKLGTTYIKATAKDGSGAYARCKVRVVRKVKKIKLNRYSGRLLVGSTLKLKATVLPKNATIKSVKWTTNKKSIATVSSTGRVLGTGEGIVKIKASAKDGSGKSATCILHVVEPIEATGITVANSQITVAKGKIAQSGITLNPVNSTTKIKYHSDNPRVATVNKYGKIKTKRAGEATIYGTTSTGLYGYCDVLVVDLNRKAVTLRPYDTEQLHVNEIS
;
A
#
# COMPACT_ATOMS: atom_id res chain seq x y z
N CYS A 1 -34.42 -74.15 14.21
CA CYS A 1 -33.69 -72.93 14.31
C CYS A 1 -34.12 -71.99 13.15
N LEU A 2 -34.93 -70.96 13.44
CA LEU A 2 -35.32 -69.96 12.42
C LEU A 2 -34.18 -68.88 12.35
N ILE A 3 -33.45 -68.89 11.26
CA ILE A 3 -32.46 -67.79 10.99
C ILE A 3 -33.21 -66.67 10.28
N THR A 4 -33.56 -65.62 11.01
CA THR A 4 -34.05 -64.36 10.41
C THR A 4 -32.87 -63.57 9.84
N ILE A 5 -32.68 -63.58 8.52
CA ILE A 5 -31.76 -62.77 7.83
C ILE A 5 -32.32 -61.32 7.82
N LEU A 6 -31.79 -60.43 8.70
CA LEU A 6 -32.12 -59.05 8.64
C LEU A 6 -31.54 -58.47 7.31
N PRO A 7 -32.34 -57.74 6.55
CA PRO A 7 -31.83 -57.12 5.32
C PRO A 7 -30.67 -56.18 5.66
N LYS A 8 -29.52 -56.36 5.00
CA LYS A 8 -28.35 -55.49 5.09
C LYS A 8 -28.81 -54.06 4.86
N GLN A 9 -28.71 -53.19 5.88
CA GLN A 9 -28.97 -51.77 5.71
C GLN A 9 -28.07 -51.26 4.57
N LYS A 10 -28.73 -50.83 3.47
CA LYS A 10 -28.06 -50.22 2.34
C LYS A 10 -27.38 -48.95 2.87
N GLU A 11 -26.04 -48.94 2.93
CA GLU A 11 -25.33 -47.71 3.22
C GLU A 11 -25.84 -46.62 2.26
N ASN A 12 -26.36 -45.54 2.85
CA ASN A 12 -26.91 -44.43 2.09
C ASN A 12 -25.75 -43.59 1.52
N ASP A 13 -25.25 -43.97 0.34
CA ASP A 13 -24.21 -43.21 -0.43
C ASP A 13 -24.71 -41.86 -0.95
N THR A 14 -25.88 -41.40 -0.47
CA THR A 14 -26.44 -40.12 -0.90
C THR A 14 -25.57 -38.96 -0.46
N LYS A 15 -25.08 -38.23 -1.43
CA LYS A 15 -24.26 -37.01 -1.23
C LYS A 15 -24.95 -35.79 -1.85
N VAL A 16 -25.00 -34.70 -1.11
CA VAL A 16 -25.52 -33.40 -1.58
C VAL A 16 -24.38 -32.41 -1.69
N THR A 17 -24.31 -31.66 -2.78
CA THR A 17 -23.41 -30.52 -2.97
C THR A 17 -24.21 -29.27 -3.34
N VAL A 18 -23.70 -28.10 -3.05
CA VAL A 18 -24.32 -26.82 -3.43
C VAL A 18 -23.33 -25.88 -4.11
N SER A 19 -23.82 -25.13 -5.08
CA SER A 19 -23.08 -24.10 -5.76
C SER A 19 -23.90 -22.80 -5.81
N PRO A 20 -23.28 -21.65 -5.43
CA PRO A 20 -21.96 -21.49 -4.85
C PRO A 20 -21.93 -21.88 -3.36
N LYS A 21 -20.77 -22.28 -2.83
CA LYS A 21 -20.59 -22.57 -1.38
C LYS A 21 -20.71 -21.32 -0.51
N THR A 22 -20.35 -20.13 -1.07
CA THR A 22 -20.46 -18.84 -0.38
C THR A 22 -20.89 -17.76 -1.36
N LYS A 23 -21.82 -16.88 -0.94
CA LYS A 23 -22.28 -15.73 -1.73
C LYS A 23 -22.40 -14.47 -0.88
N TYR A 24 -21.81 -13.37 -1.41
CA TYR A 24 -22.00 -12.02 -0.88
C TYR A 24 -23.10 -11.32 -1.69
N LEU A 25 -24.14 -10.83 -1.02
CA LEU A 25 -25.30 -10.27 -1.66
C LEU A 25 -25.66 -8.90 -1.06
N ALA A 26 -26.00 -7.92 -1.88
CA ALA A 26 -26.55 -6.65 -1.37
C ALA A 26 -28.00 -6.85 -0.91
N LYS A 27 -28.45 -6.06 0.10
CA LYS A 27 -29.85 -6.03 0.53
C LYS A 27 -30.79 -5.84 -0.67
N GLY A 28 -31.88 -6.58 -0.74
CA GLY A 28 -32.89 -6.54 -1.79
C GLY A 28 -32.54 -7.34 -3.05
N LYS A 29 -31.29 -7.77 -3.24
CA LYS A 29 -30.88 -8.57 -4.41
C LYS A 29 -31.17 -10.06 -4.21
N SER A 30 -31.24 -10.80 -5.31
CA SER A 30 -31.49 -12.24 -5.34
C SER A 30 -30.43 -12.97 -6.17
N PHE A 31 -30.31 -14.27 -5.94
CA PHE A 31 -29.51 -15.19 -6.77
C PHE A 31 -30.09 -16.60 -6.63
N TYR A 32 -29.70 -17.50 -7.53
CA TYR A 32 -30.02 -18.91 -7.42
C TYR A 32 -28.85 -19.68 -6.81
N VAL A 33 -29.15 -20.53 -5.83
CA VAL A 33 -28.25 -21.59 -5.36
C VAL A 33 -28.75 -22.91 -5.96
N THR A 34 -27.82 -23.68 -6.52
CA THR A 34 -28.12 -25.00 -7.08
C THR A 34 -27.66 -26.08 -6.11
N ALA A 35 -28.35 -27.25 -6.13
CA ALA A 35 -27.94 -28.44 -5.40
C ALA A 35 -27.82 -29.59 -6.38
N THR A 36 -26.80 -30.46 -6.18
CA THR A 36 -26.62 -31.70 -6.90
C THR A 36 -26.69 -32.84 -5.88
N VAL A 37 -27.51 -33.85 -6.16
CA VAL A 37 -27.64 -35.07 -5.35
C VAL A 37 -27.07 -36.24 -6.15
N THR A 38 -26.13 -36.98 -5.56
CA THR A 38 -25.53 -38.21 -6.10
C THR A 38 -25.84 -39.37 -5.16
N GLY A 39 -25.72 -40.62 -5.61
CA GLY A 39 -25.98 -41.80 -4.79
C GLY A 39 -27.46 -42.11 -4.48
N SER A 40 -28.41 -41.37 -5.05
CA SER A 40 -29.85 -41.57 -4.89
C SER A 40 -30.58 -41.39 -6.21
N SER A 41 -31.68 -42.15 -6.46
CA SER A 41 -32.59 -41.93 -7.58
C SER A 41 -33.41 -40.64 -7.42
N ASN A 42 -33.76 -40.27 -6.18
CA ASN A 42 -34.48 -39.04 -5.87
C ASN A 42 -33.55 -37.83 -5.82
N LYS A 43 -33.51 -37.02 -6.88
CA LYS A 43 -32.68 -35.83 -6.98
C LYS A 43 -33.28 -34.57 -6.32
N LYS A 44 -34.47 -34.65 -5.74
CA LYS A 44 -35.18 -33.52 -5.12
C LYS A 44 -34.55 -33.14 -3.78
N VAL A 45 -34.48 -31.83 -3.48
CA VAL A 45 -34.01 -31.28 -2.21
C VAL A 45 -35.08 -30.41 -1.55
N LYS A 46 -35.02 -30.33 -0.21
CA LYS A 46 -35.76 -29.34 0.61
C LYS A 46 -34.80 -28.18 0.94
N TRP A 47 -35.19 -26.97 0.55
CA TRP A 47 -34.43 -25.77 0.87
C TRP A 47 -34.90 -25.14 2.18
N THR A 48 -33.94 -24.73 3.03
CA THR A 48 -34.24 -24.00 4.27
C THR A 48 -33.20 -22.89 4.51
N SER A 49 -33.61 -21.85 5.23
CA SER A 49 -32.72 -20.77 5.67
C SER A 49 -32.58 -20.77 7.19
N SER A 50 -31.36 -20.75 7.71
CA SER A 50 -31.10 -20.70 9.15
C SER A 50 -31.53 -19.38 9.82
N LYS A 51 -31.60 -18.27 9.04
CA LYS A 51 -32.08 -16.96 9.50
C LYS A 51 -32.91 -16.29 8.40
N LYS A 52 -34.22 -16.57 8.38
CA LYS A 52 -35.17 -16.03 7.39
C LYS A 52 -35.26 -14.51 7.40
N SER A 53 -34.91 -13.83 8.52
CA SER A 53 -34.83 -12.40 8.63
C SER A 53 -33.67 -11.80 7.81
N VAL A 54 -32.57 -12.57 7.61
CA VAL A 54 -31.41 -12.16 6.81
C VAL A 54 -31.63 -12.45 5.32
N ALA A 55 -32.03 -13.69 4.98
CA ALA A 55 -32.40 -14.07 3.63
C ALA A 55 -33.38 -15.23 3.63
N THR A 56 -34.27 -15.25 2.64
CA THR A 56 -35.22 -16.36 2.38
C THR A 56 -34.78 -17.12 1.14
N VAL A 57 -35.24 -18.38 1.04
CA VAL A 57 -35.07 -19.24 -0.14
C VAL A 57 -36.39 -19.84 -0.55
N THR A 58 -36.66 -19.93 -1.86
CA THR A 58 -37.81 -20.62 -2.43
C THR A 58 -37.51 -22.11 -2.64
N SER A 59 -38.55 -22.90 -2.95
CA SER A 59 -38.41 -24.33 -3.30
C SER A 59 -37.50 -24.57 -4.51
N GLY A 60 -37.42 -23.60 -5.46
CA GLY A 60 -36.53 -23.64 -6.62
C GLY A 60 -35.13 -23.08 -6.38
N GLY A 61 -34.72 -22.82 -5.11
CA GLY A 61 -33.37 -22.35 -4.79
C GLY A 61 -33.12 -20.84 -5.01
N LYS A 62 -34.18 -20.02 -5.29
CA LYS A 62 -34.00 -18.55 -5.38
C LYS A 62 -33.89 -17.96 -4.00
N VAL A 63 -32.71 -17.38 -3.70
CA VAL A 63 -32.39 -16.70 -2.44
C VAL A 63 -32.61 -15.21 -2.57
N LYS A 64 -33.39 -14.59 -1.64
CA LYS A 64 -33.63 -13.13 -1.58
C LYS A 64 -33.08 -12.56 -0.28
N ALA A 65 -32.16 -11.58 -0.40
CA ALA A 65 -31.56 -10.87 0.73
C ALA A 65 -32.53 -9.86 1.34
N LYS A 66 -32.78 -9.93 2.67
CA LYS A 66 -33.71 -9.04 3.39
C LYS A 66 -32.99 -8.02 4.29
N LYS A 67 -32.08 -8.48 5.17
CA LYS A 67 -31.39 -7.65 6.17
C LYS A 67 -29.89 -7.99 6.18
N LEU A 68 -29.04 -6.99 6.52
CA LEU A 68 -27.60 -7.23 6.70
C LEU A 68 -27.36 -8.34 7.73
N GLY A 69 -26.40 -9.21 7.46
CA GLY A 69 -26.07 -10.33 8.33
C GLY A 69 -25.60 -11.57 7.58
N THR A 70 -25.46 -12.66 8.29
CA THR A 70 -25.06 -13.96 7.73
C THR A 70 -26.16 -14.99 8.01
N THR A 71 -26.48 -15.81 6.99
CA THR A 71 -27.36 -16.96 7.09
C THR A 71 -26.79 -18.12 6.28
N TYR A 72 -27.25 -19.35 6.56
CA TYR A 72 -26.94 -20.54 5.78
C TYR A 72 -28.19 -21.01 5.07
N ILE A 73 -28.10 -21.21 3.77
CA ILE A 73 -29.13 -21.84 2.96
C ILE A 73 -28.75 -23.32 2.86
N LYS A 74 -29.60 -24.18 3.39
CA LYS A 74 -29.39 -25.64 3.47
C LYS A 74 -30.26 -26.32 2.43
N ALA A 75 -29.65 -27.20 1.63
CA ALA A 75 -30.31 -28.17 0.79
C ALA A 75 -30.25 -29.53 1.48
N THR A 76 -31.39 -30.15 1.77
CA THR A 76 -31.47 -31.50 2.35
C THR A 76 -32.13 -32.42 1.32
N ALA A 77 -31.54 -33.59 1.06
CA ALA A 77 -32.09 -34.59 0.15
C ALA A 77 -33.48 -35.04 0.63
N LYS A 78 -34.41 -35.31 -0.32
CA LYS A 78 -35.75 -35.79 -0.03
C LYS A 78 -35.91 -37.33 -0.17
N ASP A 79 -34.78 -38.04 -0.16
CA ASP A 79 -34.74 -39.51 -0.25
C ASP A 79 -34.73 -40.22 1.09
N GLY A 80 -34.87 -39.50 2.20
CA GLY A 80 -34.84 -40.03 3.56
C GLY A 80 -33.43 -40.20 4.15
N SER A 81 -32.36 -40.00 3.38
CA SER A 81 -30.96 -40.15 3.84
C SER A 81 -30.52 -39.11 4.88
N GLY A 82 -31.21 -37.97 4.94
CA GLY A 82 -30.79 -36.84 5.76
C GLY A 82 -29.55 -36.09 5.23
N ALA A 83 -28.98 -36.53 4.10
CA ALA A 83 -27.81 -35.89 3.47
C ALA A 83 -28.10 -34.41 3.12
N TYR A 84 -27.13 -33.53 3.39
CA TYR A 84 -27.34 -32.12 3.14
C TYR A 84 -26.03 -31.36 2.79
N ALA A 85 -26.22 -30.22 2.18
CA ALA A 85 -25.14 -29.22 1.98
C ALA A 85 -25.62 -27.80 2.30
N ARG A 86 -24.70 -26.88 2.52
CA ARG A 86 -24.99 -25.48 2.92
C ARG A 86 -24.27 -24.48 2.04
N CYS A 87 -25.01 -23.44 1.61
CA CYS A 87 -24.45 -22.22 1.04
C CYS A 87 -24.42 -21.13 2.12
N LYS A 88 -23.24 -20.55 2.38
CA LYS A 88 -23.09 -19.40 3.29
C LYS A 88 -23.46 -18.13 2.55
N VAL A 89 -24.53 -17.44 2.97
CA VAL A 89 -25.00 -16.18 2.40
C VAL A 89 -24.69 -15.04 3.36
N ARG A 90 -23.93 -14.06 2.89
CA ARG A 90 -23.63 -12.82 3.63
C ARG A 90 -24.28 -11.65 2.94
N VAL A 91 -25.29 -11.05 3.59
CA VAL A 91 -25.95 -9.84 3.12
C VAL A 91 -25.16 -8.66 3.63
N VAL A 92 -24.59 -7.88 2.71
CA VAL A 92 -23.58 -6.84 3.00
C VAL A 92 -23.93 -5.50 2.34
N ARG A 93 -23.45 -4.40 2.93
CA ARG A 93 -23.35 -3.12 2.23
C ARG A 93 -22.07 -3.15 1.41
N LYS A 94 -22.24 -3.30 0.10
CA LYS A 94 -21.13 -3.49 -0.82
C LYS A 94 -20.25 -2.27 -1.01
N VAL A 95 -19.00 -2.54 -1.34
CA VAL A 95 -18.03 -1.54 -1.79
C VAL A 95 -18.48 -0.93 -3.12
N LYS A 96 -18.46 0.40 -3.21
CA LYS A 96 -18.76 1.15 -4.43
C LYS A 96 -17.48 1.60 -5.16
N LYS A 97 -16.42 1.91 -4.40
CA LYS A 97 -15.14 2.41 -4.94
C LYS A 97 -13.98 2.06 -4.00
N ILE A 98 -12.80 1.82 -4.57
CA ILE A 98 -11.53 1.77 -3.85
C ILE A 98 -10.69 2.94 -4.36
N LYS A 99 -10.06 3.68 -3.43
CA LYS A 99 -9.05 4.70 -3.73
C LYS A 99 -7.70 4.22 -3.19
N LEU A 100 -6.63 4.52 -3.92
CA LEU A 100 -5.26 4.29 -3.46
C LEU A 100 -4.63 5.63 -3.05
N ASN A 101 -3.62 5.58 -2.18
CA ASN A 101 -2.81 6.75 -1.82
C ASN A 101 -1.92 7.22 -2.99
N ARG A 102 -1.67 6.37 -3.99
CA ARG A 102 -1.04 6.71 -5.28
C ARG A 102 -1.46 5.73 -6.36
N TYR A 103 -1.41 6.18 -7.62
CA TYR A 103 -1.81 5.40 -8.79
C TYR A 103 -0.66 5.10 -9.73
N SER A 104 0.48 5.78 -9.55
CA SER A 104 1.73 5.55 -10.27
C SER A 104 2.93 5.91 -9.39
N GLY A 105 4.12 5.49 -9.80
CA GLY A 105 5.36 5.86 -9.14
C GLY A 105 6.56 5.07 -9.63
N ARG A 106 7.77 5.53 -9.24
CA ARG A 106 9.03 4.83 -9.42
C ARG A 106 9.38 4.08 -8.13
N LEU A 107 9.98 2.91 -8.25
CA LEU A 107 10.46 2.08 -7.16
C LEU A 107 11.83 1.52 -7.55
N LEU A 108 12.80 1.54 -6.67
CA LEU A 108 14.08 0.89 -6.93
C LEU A 108 13.99 -0.61 -6.65
N VAL A 109 14.72 -1.42 -7.42
CA VAL A 109 14.94 -2.83 -7.07
C VAL A 109 15.53 -2.91 -5.66
N GLY A 110 15.10 -3.89 -4.87
CA GLY A 110 15.46 -4.02 -3.45
C GLY A 110 14.71 -3.10 -2.50
N SER A 111 14.04 -2.04 -2.99
CA SER A 111 13.33 -1.07 -2.15
C SER A 111 11.86 -1.44 -1.92
N THR A 112 11.26 -0.87 -0.87
CA THR A 112 9.85 -1.10 -0.54
C THR A 112 9.01 0.17 -0.61
N LEU A 113 7.74 -0.01 -1.03
CA LEU A 113 6.74 1.04 -1.11
C LEU A 113 5.46 0.59 -0.41
N LYS A 114 4.88 1.45 0.44
CA LYS A 114 3.58 1.18 1.08
C LYS A 114 2.42 1.77 0.27
N LEU A 115 1.60 0.90 -0.30
CA LEU A 115 0.30 1.28 -0.84
C LEU A 115 -0.78 1.15 0.24
N LYS A 116 -1.69 2.14 0.27
CA LYS A 116 -2.86 2.16 1.16
C LYS A 116 -4.13 2.21 0.31
N ALA A 117 -5.09 1.32 0.63
CA ALA A 117 -6.39 1.30 -0.03
C ALA A 117 -7.47 1.84 0.90
N THR A 118 -8.24 2.81 0.43
CA THR A 118 -9.41 3.36 1.11
C THR A 118 -10.67 2.84 0.41
N VAL A 119 -11.51 2.16 1.16
CA VAL A 119 -12.75 1.56 0.67
C VAL A 119 -13.92 2.51 0.91
N LEU A 120 -14.73 2.73 -0.12
CA LEU A 120 -15.92 3.58 -0.07
C LEU A 120 -17.19 2.76 -0.42
N PRO A 121 -18.32 3.04 0.23
CA PRO A 121 -18.52 4.03 1.29
C PRO A 121 -17.84 3.62 2.61
N LYS A 122 -17.53 4.58 3.50
CA LYS A 122 -16.87 4.31 4.79
C LYS A 122 -17.60 3.27 5.64
N ASN A 123 -18.92 3.11 5.46
CA ASN A 123 -19.77 2.14 6.14
C ASN A 123 -19.98 0.84 5.33
N ALA A 124 -19.15 0.53 4.32
CA ALA A 124 -19.12 -0.77 3.69
C ALA A 124 -18.88 -1.88 4.75
N THR A 125 -19.63 -2.99 4.63
CA THR A 125 -19.60 -4.06 5.63
C THR A 125 -18.26 -4.80 5.68
N ILE A 126 -17.63 -4.98 4.51
CA ILE A 126 -16.31 -5.62 4.36
C ILE A 126 -15.40 -4.60 3.69
N LYS A 127 -14.42 -4.11 4.45
CA LYS A 127 -13.46 -3.10 4.00
C LYS A 127 -12.11 -3.70 3.59
N SER A 128 -11.93 -5.00 3.82
CA SER A 128 -10.68 -5.68 3.45
C SER A 128 -10.53 -5.80 1.94
N VAL A 129 -9.29 -5.65 1.48
CA VAL A 129 -8.92 -5.83 0.08
C VAL A 129 -7.96 -7.02 -0.07
N LYS A 130 -7.91 -7.58 -1.26
CA LYS A 130 -6.87 -8.52 -1.70
C LYS A 130 -5.91 -7.74 -2.59
N TRP A 131 -4.63 -7.76 -2.25
CA TRP A 131 -3.57 -7.22 -3.07
C TRP A 131 -3.02 -8.29 -4.02
N THR A 132 -2.74 -7.91 -5.25
CA THR A 132 -2.13 -8.78 -6.26
C THR A 132 -1.19 -7.99 -7.14
N THR A 133 -0.20 -8.67 -7.69
CA THR A 133 0.69 -8.18 -8.75
C THR A 133 0.47 -9.00 -10.02
N ASN A 134 0.63 -8.37 -11.18
CA ASN A 134 0.57 -9.06 -12.47
C ASN A 134 1.92 -9.68 -12.89
N LYS A 135 3.04 -9.19 -12.31
CA LYS A 135 4.40 -9.68 -12.60
C LYS A 135 5.21 -9.76 -11.31
N LYS A 136 5.30 -10.96 -10.72
CA LYS A 136 6.04 -11.20 -9.47
C LYS A 136 7.56 -11.06 -9.62
N SER A 137 8.09 -11.31 -10.81
CA SER A 137 9.50 -11.10 -11.14
C SER A 137 9.93 -9.63 -11.07
N ILE A 138 8.99 -8.69 -11.28
CA ILE A 138 9.26 -7.25 -11.24
C ILE A 138 8.96 -6.66 -9.85
N ALA A 139 7.82 -7.06 -9.24
CA ALA A 139 7.52 -6.68 -7.87
C ALA A 139 6.56 -7.66 -7.20
N THR A 140 6.75 -7.86 -5.91
CA THR A 140 5.83 -8.59 -5.04
C THR A 140 5.01 -7.63 -4.19
N VAL A 141 3.86 -8.10 -3.68
CA VAL A 141 3.02 -7.31 -2.77
C VAL A 141 2.50 -8.17 -1.63
N SER A 142 2.65 -7.68 -0.40
CA SER A 142 2.13 -8.36 0.80
C SER A 142 0.61 -8.14 0.96
N SER A 143 -0.02 -8.94 1.82
CA SER A 143 -1.43 -8.79 2.20
C SER A 143 -1.77 -7.42 2.78
N THR A 144 -0.78 -6.72 3.32
CA THR A 144 -0.93 -5.36 3.89
C THR A 144 -0.66 -4.23 2.89
N GLY A 145 -0.29 -4.55 1.63
CA GLY A 145 0.00 -3.57 0.59
C GLY A 145 1.43 -3.01 0.62
N ARG A 146 2.40 -3.69 1.28
CA ARG A 146 3.82 -3.41 1.11
C ARG A 146 4.29 -4.05 -0.19
N VAL A 147 4.79 -3.25 -1.10
CA VAL A 147 5.35 -3.66 -2.39
C VAL A 147 6.87 -3.70 -2.24
N LEU A 148 7.51 -4.75 -2.75
CA LEU A 148 8.96 -4.89 -2.88
C LEU A 148 9.30 -4.99 -4.37
N GLY A 149 10.20 -4.14 -4.85
CA GLY A 149 10.78 -4.24 -6.20
C GLY A 149 11.77 -5.41 -6.25
N THR A 150 11.61 -6.31 -7.22
CA THR A 150 12.43 -7.53 -7.35
C THR A 150 13.17 -7.62 -8.69
N GLY A 151 12.81 -6.79 -9.66
CA GLY A 151 13.45 -6.70 -10.97
C GLY A 151 12.95 -5.51 -11.74
N GLU A 152 13.66 -5.12 -12.79
CA GLU A 152 13.35 -3.95 -13.60
C GLU A 152 12.11 -4.15 -14.47
N GLY A 153 11.34 -3.08 -14.69
CA GLY A 153 10.22 -3.04 -15.61
C GLY A 153 8.96 -2.38 -15.07
N ILE A 154 7.85 -2.55 -15.80
CA ILE A 154 6.54 -1.98 -15.44
C ILE A 154 5.68 -3.08 -14.85
N VAL A 155 5.09 -2.79 -13.68
CA VAL A 155 4.23 -3.71 -12.94
C VAL A 155 2.95 -3.04 -12.47
N LYS A 156 1.83 -3.79 -12.47
CA LYS A 156 0.52 -3.36 -12.00
C LYS A 156 0.23 -4.02 -10.65
N ILE A 157 0.07 -3.20 -9.60
CA ILE A 157 -0.34 -3.65 -8.26
C ILE A 157 -1.83 -3.32 -8.09
N LYS A 158 -2.65 -4.35 -7.87
CA LYS A 158 -4.11 -4.22 -7.81
C LYS A 158 -4.63 -4.52 -6.40
N ALA A 159 -5.49 -3.64 -5.88
CA ALA A 159 -6.29 -3.86 -4.69
C ALA A 159 -7.73 -4.19 -5.10
N SER A 160 -8.24 -5.36 -4.73
CA SER A 160 -9.59 -5.83 -5.06
C SER A 160 -10.42 -6.02 -3.79
N ALA A 161 -11.68 -5.55 -3.80
CA ALA A 161 -12.59 -5.73 -2.66
C ALA A 161 -12.91 -7.22 -2.42
N LYS A 162 -12.91 -7.65 -1.15
CA LYS A 162 -13.25 -9.04 -0.75
C LYS A 162 -14.75 -9.27 -0.53
N ASP A 163 -15.60 -8.28 -0.80
CA ASP A 163 -17.05 -8.35 -0.56
C ASP A 163 -17.86 -8.87 -1.76
N GLY A 164 -17.19 -9.31 -2.82
CA GLY A 164 -17.82 -9.75 -4.07
C GLY A 164 -18.48 -8.62 -4.87
N SER A 165 -18.07 -7.36 -4.66
CA SER A 165 -18.53 -6.21 -5.48
C SER A 165 -17.83 -6.12 -6.83
N GLY A 166 -16.70 -6.80 -7.01
CA GLY A 166 -15.84 -6.69 -8.17
C GLY A 166 -15.04 -5.37 -8.24
N LYS A 167 -15.19 -4.48 -7.24
CA LYS A 167 -14.50 -3.19 -7.25
C LYS A 167 -13.01 -3.36 -6.96
N SER A 168 -12.19 -2.63 -7.71
CA SER A 168 -10.73 -2.63 -7.57
C SER A 168 -10.13 -1.28 -7.92
N ALA A 169 -8.87 -1.09 -7.54
CA ALA A 169 -8.03 0.01 -7.96
C ALA A 169 -6.62 -0.50 -8.23
N THR A 170 -5.91 0.10 -9.17
CA THR A 170 -4.58 -0.34 -9.64
C THR A 170 -3.60 0.81 -9.53
N CYS A 171 -2.38 0.51 -9.08
CA CYS A 171 -1.21 1.36 -9.13
C CYS A 171 -0.23 0.78 -10.15
N ILE A 172 0.31 1.62 -11.04
CA ILE A 172 1.34 1.25 -12.01
C ILE A 172 2.68 1.73 -11.45
N LEU A 173 3.64 0.82 -11.31
CA LEU A 173 4.98 1.13 -10.85
C LEU A 173 6.01 0.85 -11.94
N HIS A 174 6.94 1.78 -12.11
CA HIS A 174 8.17 1.60 -12.87
C HIS A 174 9.25 1.20 -11.87
N VAL A 175 9.63 -0.06 -11.89
CA VAL A 175 10.73 -0.57 -11.07
C VAL A 175 12.01 -0.43 -11.90
N VAL A 176 13.04 0.12 -11.30
CA VAL A 176 14.31 0.42 -11.98
C VAL A 176 15.46 0.00 -11.08
N GLU A 177 16.58 -0.36 -11.70
CA GLU A 177 17.81 -0.65 -10.97
C GLU A 177 18.31 0.62 -10.25
N PRO A 178 18.91 0.47 -9.06
CA PRO A 178 19.60 1.58 -8.43
C PRO A 178 20.86 1.95 -9.25
N ILE A 179 21.11 3.25 -9.36
CA ILE A 179 22.37 3.77 -9.92
C ILE A 179 23.21 4.20 -8.73
N GLU A 180 24.28 3.48 -8.45
CA GLU A 180 25.18 3.83 -7.36
C GLU A 180 26.07 5.02 -7.71
N ALA A 181 26.43 5.81 -6.70
CA ALA A 181 27.42 6.84 -6.85
C ALA A 181 28.82 6.22 -6.92
N THR A 182 29.59 6.66 -7.87
CA THR A 182 31.01 6.30 -8.05
C THR A 182 31.95 7.38 -7.50
N GLY A 183 31.42 8.57 -7.22
CA GLY A 183 32.17 9.70 -6.67
C GLY A 183 31.27 10.76 -6.05
N ILE A 184 31.93 11.69 -5.38
CA ILE A 184 31.32 12.91 -4.84
C ILE A 184 32.08 14.11 -5.40
N THR A 185 31.35 15.17 -5.77
CA THR A 185 31.89 16.41 -6.27
C THR A 185 31.44 17.54 -5.35
N VAL A 186 32.34 18.45 -5.02
CA VAL A 186 32.08 19.66 -4.24
C VAL A 186 32.33 20.85 -5.14
N ALA A 187 31.30 21.64 -5.44
CA ALA A 187 31.40 22.77 -6.37
C ALA A 187 32.31 23.89 -5.82
N ASN A 188 32.21 24.15 -4.52
CA ASN A 188 33.06 25.09 -3.81
C ASN A 188 33.47 24.47 -2.48
N SER A 189 34.76 24.28 -2.27
CA SER A 189 35.30 23.75 -1.01
C SER A 189 35.14 24.71 0.16
N GLN A 190 35.02 26.03 -0.15
CA GLN A 190 34.82 27.09 0.83
C GLN A 190 33.78 28.09 0.33
N ILE A 191 32.90 28.55 1.21
CA ILE A 191 31.91 29.60 0.94
C ILE A 191 31.85 30.59 2.09
N THR A 192 31.70 31.89 1.75
CA THR A 192 31.44 32.95 2.72
C THR A 192 29.98 33.36 2.64
N VAL A 193 29.28 33.36 3.78
CA VAL A 193 27.83 33.61 3.84
C VAL A 193 27.50 34.55 4.99
N ALA A 194 26.75 35.61 4.72
CA ALA A 194 26.30 36.50 5.77
C ALA A 194 25.39 35.78 6.80
N LYS A 195 25.48 36.20 8.06
CA LYS A 195 24.66 35.72 9.17
C LYS A 195 23.16 35.80 8.83
N GLY A 196 22.40 34.77 9.18
CA GLY A 196 20.96 34.66 8.94
C GLY A 196 20.57 34.31 7.50
N LYS A 197 21.53 34.15 6.59
CA LYS A 197 21.30 33.80 5.18
C LYS A 197 21.28 32.28 4.96
N ILE A 198 20.91 31.92 3.76
CA ILE A 198 20.83 30.55 3.31
C ILE A 198 21.77 30.36 2.13
N ALA A 199 22.50 29.24 2.13
CA ALA A 199 23.38 28.83 1.04
C ALA A 199 23.15 27.35 0.68
N GLN A 200 23.83 26.88 -0.35
CA GLN A 200 23.86 25.50 -0.76
C GLN A 200 25.27 24.94 -0.60
N SER A 201 25.41 23.73 -0.08
CA SER A 201 26.72 23.11 0.15
C SER A 201 27.49 22.81 -1.13
N GLY A 202 26.82 22.76 -2.29
CA GLY A 202 27.44 22.38 -3.54
C GLY A 202 27.94 20.94 -3.63
N ILE A 203 27.65 20.11 -2.64
CA ILE A 203 28.03 18.68 -2.61
C ILE A 203 27.04 17.88 -3.45
N THR A 204 27.54 17.23 -4.50
CA THR A 204 26.75 16.41 -5.43
C THR A 204 27.37 15.04 -5.66
N LEU A 205 26.61 14.11 -6.19
CA LEU A 205 27.07 12.76 -6.53
C LEU A 205 27.40 12.63 -8.01
N ASN A 206 28.35 11.79 -8.33
CA ASN A 206 28.67 11.39 -9.69
C ASN A 206 28.37 9.87 -9.84
N PRO A 207 27.57 9.44 -10.86
CA PRO A 207 26.84 10.33 -11.78
C PRO A 207 25.70 11.10 -11.10
N VAL A 208 25.32 12.25 -11.65
CA VAL A 208 24.28 13.16 -11.07
C VAL A 208 22.92 12.48 -10.91
N ASN A 209 22.60 11.48 -11.75
CA ASN A 209 21.38 10.69 -11.66
C ASN A 209 21.47 9.51 -10.69
N SER A 210 22.54 9.44 -9.88
CA SER A 210 22.69 8.41 -8.85
C SER A 210 21.49 8.35 -7.91
N THR A 211 21.12 7.14 -7.48
CA THR A 211 20.06 6.88 -6.50
C THR A 211 20.59 6.80 -5.06
N THR A 212 21.92 6.84 -4.89
CA THR A 212 22.58 6.93 -3.59
C THR A 212 22.15 8.21 -2.87
N LYS A 213 22.10 8.17 -1.55
CA LYS A 213 21.70 9.34 -0.73
C LYS A 213 22.92 9.92 -0.02
N ILE A 214 23.00 11.25 -0.01
CA ILE A 214 23.94 11.97 0.84
C ILE A 214 23.27 12.19 2.21
N LYS A 215 24.03 11.90 3.28
CA LYS A 215 23.73 12.35 4.64
C LYS A 215 24.58 13.57 4.92
N TYR A 216 23.93 14.67 5.30
CA TYR A 216 24.62 15.91 5.63
C TYR A 216 24.69 16.10 7.14
N HIS A 217 25.83 16.64 7.63
CA HIS A 217 25.98 17.14 9.00
C HIS A 217 26.90 18.35 9.02
N SER A 218 26.79 19.14 10.07
CA SER A 218 27.70 20.28 10.38
C SER A 218 28.46 19.92 11.64
N ASP A 219 29.76 20.20 11.65
CA ASP A 219 30.59 20.06 12.86
C ASP A 219 30.28 21.14 13.89
N ASN A 220 29.81 22.33 13.42
CA ASN A 220 29.43 23.42 14.29
C ASN A 220 27.98 23.92 14.06
N PRO A 221 26.95 23.21 14.55
CA PRO A 221 25.56 23.61 14.35
C PRO A 221 25.14 24.92 15.03
N ARG A 222 26.00 25.50 15.89
CA ARG A 222 25.78 26.83 16.48
C ARG A 222 26.04 27.93 15.47
N VAL A 223 27.01 27.73 14.56
CA VAL A 223 27.37 28.65 13.47
C VAL A 223 26.49 28.42 12.23
N ALA A 224 26.42 27.20 11.74
CA ALA A 224 25.62 26.84 10.57
C ALA A 224 25.00 25.44 10.70
N THR A 225 23.76 25.27 10.24
CA THR A 225 23.07 23.99 10.15
C THR A 225 22.82 23.62 8.71
N VAL A 226 22.72 22.33 8.41
CA VAL A 226 22.42 21.81 7.07
C VAL A 226 21.22 20.86 7.12
N ASN A 227 20.37 20.91 6.10
CA ASN A 227 19.26 19.96 5.97
C ASN A 227 19.62 18.78 5.05
N LYS A 228 18.71 17.82 4.93
CA LYS A 228 18.90 16.63 4.09
C LYS A 228 19.05 16.87 2.58
N TYR A 229 18.93 18.10 2.12
CA TYR A 229 19.11 18.51 0.73
C TYR A 229 20.38 19.37 0.53
N GLY A 230 21.28 19.42 1.54
CA GLY A 230 22.49 20.22 1.47
C GLY A 230 22.27 21.73 1.63
N LYS A 231 21.05 22.17 2.00
CA LYS A 231 20.72 23.57 2.23
C LYS A 231 21.20 24.01 3.60
N ILE A 232 22.12 24.99 3.62
CA ILE A 232 22.76 25.53 4.81
C ILE A 232 21.97 26.72 5.31
N LYS A 233 21.78 26.81 6.64
CA LYS A 233 21.21 27.97 7.32
C LYS A 233 22.25 28.51 8.32
N THR A 234 22.74 29.72 8.10
CA THR A 234 23.71 30.42 8.97
C THR A 234 23.01 31.03 10.19
N LYS A 235 23.66 31.01 11.36
CA LYS A 235 23.08 31.44 12.64
C LYS A 235 23.95 32.50 13.36
N ARG A 236 25.27 32.27 13.45
CA ARG A 236 26.21 33.11 14.14
C ARG A 236 27.46 33.28 13.27
N ALA A 237 28.19 34.40 13.45
CA ALA A 237 29.50 34.55 12.87
C ALA A 237 30.45 33.46 13.40
N GLY A 238 31.38 33.01 12.55
CA GLY A 238 32.31 31.94 12.85
C GLY A 238 32.44 30.92 11.71
N GLU A 239 33.09 29.83 11.97
CA GLU A 239 33.36 28.80 11.00
C GLU A 239 32.58 27.52 11.32
N ALA A 240 32.19 26.82 10.25
CA ALA A 240 31.58 25.51 10.32
C ALA A 240 31.93 24.74 9.03
N THR A 241 32.22 23.45 9.17
CA THR A 241 32.36 22.55 8.02
C THR A 241 31.10 21.73 7.84
N ILE A 242 30.59 21.74 6.61
CA ILE A 242 29.43 20.91 6.21
C ILE A 242 29.96 19.68 5.49
N TYR A 243 29.66 18.52 6.07
CA TYR A 243 30.03 17.24 5.50
C TYR A 243 28.83 16.60 4.79
N GLY A 244 29.11 15.97 3.64
CA GLY A 244 28.21 15.08 2.94
C GLY A 244 28.81 13.67 2.86
N THR A 245 28.13 12.66 3.38
CA THR A 245 28.61 11.27 3.39
C THR A 245 27.58 10.33 2.77
N THR A 246 28.03 9.22 2.19
CA THR A 246 27.17 8.16 1.67
C THR A 246 27.31 6.87 2.48
N SER A 247 26.36 5.94 2.32
CA SER A 247 26.45 4.60 2.92
C SER A 247 27.60 3.75 2.34
N THR A 248 28.12 4.12 1.17
CA THR A 248 29.25 3.46 0.48
C THR A 248 30.60 4.05 0.82
N GLY A 249 30.67 5.00 1.78
CA GLY A 249 31.92 5.60 2.24
C GLY A 249 32.41 6.80 1.42
N LEU A 250 31.69 7.23 0.37
CA LEU A 250 32.04 8.47 -0.32
C LEU A 250 31.76 9.65 0.60
N TYR A 251 32.66 10.62 0.63
CA TYR A 251 32.51 11.85 1.42
C TYR A 251 32.99 13.08 0.66
N GLY A 252 32.44 14.24 1.01
CA GLY A 252 32.89 15.57 0.57
C GLY A 252 32.53 16.57 1.66
N TYR A 253 33.26 17.71 1.67
CA TYR A 253 33.01 18.76 2.64
C TYR A 253 33.05 20.12 2.00
N CYS A 254 32.42 21.11 2.65
CA CYS A 254 32.42 22.52 2.28
C CYS A 254 32.60 23.34 3.56
N ASP A 255 33.64 24.11 3.64
CA ASP A 255 33.88 25.04 4.73
C ASP A 255 33.02 26.29 4.57
N VAL A 256 32.40 26.72 5.65
CA VAL A 256 31.44 27.83 5.68
C VAL A 256 31.95 28.89 6.66
N LEU A 257 32.44 30.00 6.13
CA LEU A 257 32.73 31.21 6.91
C LEU A 257 31.44 32.04 7.00
N VAL A 258 30.91 32.19 8.20
CA VAL A 258 29.75 33.05 8.46
C VAL A 258 30.19 34.40 8.96
N VAL A 259 29.89 35.45 8.20
CA VAL A 259 30.26 36.84 8.53
C VAL A 259 29.01 37.59 9.04
N ASP A 260 29.24 38.47 10.01
CA ASP A 260 28.21 39.40 10.50
C ASP A 260 28.57 40.80 9.94
N LEU A 261 27.83 41.27 8.95
CA LEU A 261 28.06 42.54 8.30
C LEU A 261 27.61 43.68 9.20
N ASN A 262 28.44 44.74 9.32
CA ASN A 262 28.13 45.93 10.09
C ASN A 262 26.92 46.70 9.53
N ARG A 263 26.64 46.56 8.21
CA ARG A 263 25.46 47.15 7.54
C ARG A 263 24.76 46.15 6.62
N LYS A 264 23.43 46.24 6.57
CA LYS A 264 22.61 45.41 5.68
C LYS A 264 22.38 46.02 4.30
N ALA A 265 22.48 47.31 4.20
CA ALA A 265 22.36 48.08 2.97
C ALA A 265 23.08 49.40 3.12
N VAL A 266 23.62 49.90 2.02
CA VAL A 266 24.25 51.20 1.90
C VAL A 266 23.73 51.86 0.63
N THR A 267 23.27 53.10 0.73
CA THR A 267 22.93 53.94 -0.43
C THR A 267 24.04 54.94 -0.59
N LEU A 268 24.76 54.86 -1.71
CA LEU A 268 25.79 55.80 -2.06
C LEU A 268 25.25 56.81 -3.08
N ARG A 269 25.62 58.08 -2.91
CA ARG A 269 25.47 59.07 -3.97
C ARG A 269 26.67 58.96 -4.94
N PRO A 270 26.59 59.48 -6.15
CA PRO A 270 27.72 59.55 -7.04
C PRO A 270 28.91 60.21 -6.30
N TYR A 271 30.11 59.62 -6.41
CA TYR A 271 31.34 60.00 -5.74
C TYR A 271 31.48 59.74 -4.23
N ASP A 272 30.46 59.18 -3.59
CA ASP A 272 30.56 58.67 -2.21
C ASP A 272 31.30 57.35 -2.15
N THR A 273 32.06 57.11 -1.08
CA THR A 273 32.71 55.83 -0.77
C THR A 273 32.31 55.40 0.62
N GLU A 274 32.06 54.09 0.80
CA GLU A 274 31.78 53.49 2.10
C GLU A 274 32.56 52.18 2.26
N GLN A 275 33.30 52.03 3.35
CA GLN A 275 33.92 50.78 3.72
C GLN A 275 32.94 49.90 4.50
N LEU A 276 32.67 48.72 3.98
CA LEU A 276 31.96 47.68 4.70
C LEU A 276 32.95 46.86 5.50
N HIS A 277 32.80 46.88 6.80
CA HIS A 277 33.58 46.05 7.71
C HIS A 277 32.89 44.74 8.04
N VAL A 278 33.67 43.66 8.04
CA VAL A 278 33.27 42.38 8.59
C VAL A 278 33.66 42.41 10.08
N ASN A 279 32.72 42.15 10.97
CA ASN A 279 33.06 42.04 12.38
C ASN A 279 34.00 40.84 12.56
N GLU A 280 35.19 41.11 13.11
CA GLU A 280 36.18 40.07 13.39
C GLU A 280 35.60 39.04 14.35
N ILE A 281 35.99 37.79 14.13
CA ILE A 281 35.59 36.66 14.97
C ILE A 281 36.58 36.68 16.15
N SER A 282 36.10 37.08 17.33
CA SER A 282 36.84 36.95 18.58
C SER A 282 36.68 35.56 19.18
#